data_b4217537c437ddeb02fa1f16600695ff
#
_entry.id   b4217537c437ddeb02fa1f16600695ff
#
_cell.length_a   1.000
_cell.length_b   1.000
_cell.length_c   1.000
_cell.angle_alpha   90.00
_cell.angle_beta   90.00
_cell.angle_gamma   90.00
#
_symmetry.space_group_name_H-M   'P 1'
#
loop_
_entity.id
_entity.type
_entity.pdbx_description
1 polymer ?
#
loop_
_entity_poly.entity_id
_entity_poly.type
_entity_poly.pdbx_seq_one_letter_code
_entity_poly.pdbx_strand_id
1 'polypeptide(L)'
;DQNIGTEVQVITARNNVDQAERQIAILNEQLSMSNVYANVSGIADEVNIKVGETFTGSPMNGIRIVNSNNLKVLAQVPENYLDKVKVGSPVVVTLPDIGKSITTKVSVAGKLIDPNSRSFYIEARMPADKSLRPNQIAKVRIEDYTVKDALTIPVNVLQNDEKGKFVLVAVNENGQLRARK
;
A
#
# COMPACT_ATOMS: atom_id res chain seq x y z
N ASP A 1 -29.81 -7.92 63.02
CA ASP A 1 -28.68 -8.51 62.29
C ASP A 1 -27.94 -9.48 63.20
N GLN A 2 -28.28 -10.76 63.12
CA GLN A 2 -27.55 -11.79 63.82
C GLN A 2 -26.31 -12.08 62.98
N ASN A 3 -25.13 -11.77 63.53
CA ASN A 3 -23.83 -12.04 62.93
C ASN A 3 -23.60 -13.57 62.95
N ILE A 4 -24.18 -14.29 61.99
CA ILE A 4 -24.17 -15.75 61.91
C ILE A 4 -23.00 -16.14 61.05
N GLY A 5 -21.82 -16.26 61.63
CA GLY A 5 -20.61 -16.78 61.01
C GLY A 5 -19.32 -16.16 61.51
N THR A 6 -18.24 -16.89 61.48
CA THR A 6 -16.89 -16.38 61.76
C THR A 6 -16.37 -15.59 60.58
N GLU A 7 -15.47 -14.62 60.80
CA GLU A 7 -14.81 -13.83 59.78
C GLU A 7 -14.17 -14.75 58.68
N VAL A 8 -13.65 -15.88 59.06
CA VAL A 8 -13.09 -16.89 58.17
C VAL A 8 -14.15 -17.47 57.22
N GLN A 9 -15.36 -17.72 57.72
CA GLN A 9 -16.48 -18.21 56.88
C GLN A 9 -16.90 -17.19 55.84
N VAL A 10 -16.92 -15.90 56.22
CA VAL A 10 -17.24 -14.82 55.29
C VAL A 10 -16.16 -14.69 54.18
N ILE A 11 -14.89 -14.74 54.58
CA ILE A 11 -13.77 -14.70 53.62
C ILE A 11 -13.82 -15.93 52.69
N THR A 12 -14.07 -17.12 53.22
CA THR A 12 -14.18 -18.33 52.41
C THR A 12 -15.35 -18.26 51.42
N ALA A 13 -16.50 -17.78 51.87
CA ALA A 13 -17.67 -17.58 51.00
C ALA A 13 -17.37 -16.55 49.88
N ARG A 14 -16.68 -15.45 50.17
CA ARG A 14 -16.25 -14.47 49.21
C ARG A 14 -15.30 -15.08 48.16
N ASN A 15 -14.27 -15.80 48.63
CA ASN A 15 -13.35 -16.47 47.76
C ASN A 15 -14.05 -17.48 46.82
N ASN A 16 -15.03 -18.20 47.29
CA ASN A 16 -15.83 -19.10 46.48
C ASN A 16 -16.64 -18.37 45.40
N VAL A 17 -17.21 -17.22 45.74
CA VAL A 17 -17.91 -16.36 44.77
C VAL A 17 -16.93 -15.85 43.71
N ASP A 18 -15.81 -15.26 44.12
CA ASP A 18 -14.76 -14.77 43.21
C ASP A 18 -14.26 -15.88 42.29
N GLN A 19 -14.11 -17.10 42.81
CA GLN A 19 -13.67 -18.24 41.99
C GLN A 19 -14.77 -18.63 40.98
N ALA A 20 -16.04 -18.65 41.38
CA ALA A 20 -17.14 -18.94 40.45
C ALA A 20 -17.30 -17.88 39.38
N GLU A 21 -17.15 -16.58 39.72
CA GLU A 21 -17.16 -15.49 38.74
C GLU A 21 -16.06 -15.59 37.73
N ARG A 22 -14.83 -15.92 38.16
CA ARG A 22 -13.68 -16.17 37.26
C ARG A 22 -13.98 -17.34 36.33
N GLN A 23 -14.59 -18.40 36.82
CA GLN A 23 -14.93 -19.57 36.03
C GLN A 23 -16.00 -19.25 34.98
N ILE A 24 -16.98 -18.46 35.31
CA ILE A 24 -17.99 -17.95 34.37
C ILE A 24 -17.31 -17.08 33.30
N ALA A 25 -16.37 -16.21 33.67
CA ALA A 25 -15.64 -15.37 32.73
C ALA A 25 -14.85 -16.22 31.72
N ILE A 26 -14.16 -17.27 32.17
CA ILE A 26 -13.44 -18.21 31.31
C ILE A 26 -14.38 -18.92 30.33
N LEU A 27 -15.54 -19.40 30.82
CA LEU A 27 -16.52 -20.09 29.98
C LEU A 27 -17.15 -19.13 28.94
N ASN A 28 -17.41 -17.88 29.31
CA ASN A 28 -17.88 -16.87 28.38
C ASN A 28 -16.83 -16.55 27.30
N GLU A 29 -15.55 -16.49 27.66
CA GLU A 29 -14.46 -16.30 26.70
C GLU A 29 -14.39 -17.47 25.72
N GLN A 30 -14.46 -18.70 26.22
CA GLN A 30 -14.50 -19.90 25.37
C GLN A 30 -15.71 -19.91 24.43
N LEU A 31 -16.86 -19.48 24.91
CA LEU A 31 -18.06 -19.35 24.09
C LEU A 31 -17.91 -18.27 23.02
N SER A 32 -17.28 -17.15 23.36
CA SER A 32 -17.00 -16.09 22.38
C SER A 32 -16.11 -16.54 21.24
N MET A 33 -15.14 -17.42 21.52
CA MET A 33 -14.24 -17.99 20.51
C MET A 33 -14.94 -18.93 19.52
N SER A 34 -16.15 -19.40 19.86
CA SER A 34 -16.96 -20.23 18.94
C SER A 34 -17.55 -19.40 17.78
N ASN A 35 -17.57 -18.08 17.90
CA ASN A 35 -18.04 -17.17 16.86
C ASN A 35 -16.85 -16.49 16.18
N VAL A 36 -16.70 -16.66 14.88
CA VAL A 36 -15.66 -16.02 14.08
C VAL A 36 -16.22 -14.76 13.44
N TYR A 37 -15.62 -13.62 13.76
CA TYR A 37 -16.02 -12.31 13.22
C TYR A 37 -14.97 -11.78 12.24
N ALA A 38 -15.46 -11.05 11.23
CA ALA A 38 -14.58 -10.33 10.31
C ALA A 38 -13.96 -9.10 10.99
N ASN A 39 -12.63 -9.03 11.03
CA ASN A 39 -11.91 -7.88 11.60
C ASN A 39 -11.90 -6.66 10.67
N VAL A 40 -12.26 -6.84 9.40
CA VAL A 40 -12.27 -5.80 8.37
C VAL A 40 -13.55 -5.86 7.57
N SER A 41 -14.04 -4.69 7.16
CA SER A 41 -15.15 -4.61 6.21
C SER A 41 -14.65 -4.92 4.81
N GLY A 42 -15.38 -5.75 4.07
CA GLY A 42 -14.98 -6.15 2.71
C GLY A 42 -15.97 -7.12 2.09
N ILE A 43 -15.56 -7.74 1.00
CA ILE A 43 -16.31 -8.76 0.29
C ILE A 43 -15.69 -10.11 0.64
N ALA A 44 -16.51 -11.10 0.99
CA ALA A 44 -16.06 -12.47 1.12
C ALA A 44 -15.77 -13.01 -0.29
N ASP A 45 -14.48 -13.04 -0.64
CA ASP A 45 -13.99 -13.42 -1.97
C ASP A 45 -13.92 -14.94 -2.12
N GLU A 46 -13.53 -15.59 -1.05
CA GLU A 46 -13.37 -17.05 -1.04
C GLU A 46 -13.88 -17.60 0.29
N VAL A 47 -14.74 -18.62 0.21
CA VAL A 47 -15.31 -19.32 1.36
C VAL A 47 -15.01 -20.80 1.22
N ASN A 48 -13.96 -21.28 1.91
CA ASN A 48 -13.46 -22.65 1.81
C ASN A 48 -13.98 -23.56 2.92
N ILE A 49 -15.04 -23.17 3.59
CA ILE A 49 -15.68 -23.93 4.66
C ILE A 49 -17.16 -24.17 4.33
N LYS A 50 -17.64 -25.37 4.61
CA LYS A 50 -19.03 -25.75 4.44
C LYS A 50 -19.69 -26.01 5.77
N VAL A 51 -21.01 -25.83 5.80
CA VAL A 51 -21.81 -26.17 6.99
C VAL A 51 -21.63 -27.65 7.33
N GLY A 52 -21.32 -27.93 8.60
CA GLY A 52 -21.05 -29.30 9.07
C GLY A 52 -19.57 -29.68 9.08
N GLU A 53 -18.68 -28.88 8.53
CA GLU A 53 -17.23 -29.10 8.60
C GLU A 53 -16.64 -28.52 9.89
N THR A 54 -15.60 -29.17 10.40
CA THR A 54 -14.86 -28.67 11.57
C THR A 54 -13.88 -27.59 11.13
N PHE A 55 -14.01 -26.40 11.72
CA PHE A 55 -13.08 -25.29 11.51
C PHE A 55 -11.95 -25.33 12.54
N THR A 56 -10.73 -25.56 12.09
CA THR A 56 -9.52 -25.67 12.93
C THR A 56 -8.67 -24.40 12.96
N GLY A 57 -9.16 -23.28 12.37
CA GLY A 57 -8.39 -22.05 12.29
C GLY A 57 -7.27 -22.06 11.23
N SER A 58 -7.23 -23.08 10.37
CA SER A 58 -6.24 -23.14 9.30
C SER A 58 -6.48 -22.08 8.23
N PRO A 59 -5.43 -21.34 7.77
CA PRO A 59 -5.58 -20.39 6.67
C PRO A 59 -6.11 -20.99 5.36
N MET A 60 -5.91 -22.30 5.16
CA MET A 60 -6.35 -22.99 3.94
C MET A 60 -7.87 -23.25 3.92
N ASN A 61 -8.51 -23.35 5.09
CA ASN A 61 -9.94 -23.64 5.23
C ASN A 61 -10.69 -22.44 5.80
N GLY A 62 -10.24 -21.23 5.50
CA GLY A 62 -10.80 -19.99 6.00
C GLY A 62 -11.72 -19.28 5.02
N ILE A 63 -12.22 -18.15 5.48
CA ILE A 63 -12.96 -17.17 4.67
C ILE A 63 -11.99 -16.03 4.38
N ARG A 64 -11.76 -15.74 3.08
CA ARG A 64 -10.94 -14.62 2.66
C ARG A 64 -11.82 -13.39 2.42
N ILE A 65 -11.56 -12.32 3.18
CA ILE A 65 -12.24 -11.05 3.02
C ILE A 65 -11.31 -10.07 2.32
N VAL A 66 -11.78 -9.48 1.24
CA VAL A 66 -11.05 -8.51 0.44
C VAL A 66 -11.67 -7.12 0.60
N ASN A 67 -10.86 -6.16 1.05
CA ASN A 67 -11.25 -4.76 1.09
C ASN A 67 -10.64 -4.04 -0.12
N SER A 68 -11.47 -3.68 -1.09
CA SER A 68 -11.07 -2.95 -2.31
C SER A 68 -11.22 -1.42 -2.20
N ASN A 69 -11.67 -0.90 -1.05
CA ASN A 69 -11.90 0.55 -0.88
C ASN A 69 -10.60 1.33 -0.61
N ASN A 70 -9.56 0.67 -0.10
CA ASN A 70 -8.29 1.28 0.30
C ASN A 70 -7.11 0.63 -0.40
N LEU A 71 -7.12 0.66 -1.72
CA LEU A 71 -6.03 0.11 -2.51
C LEU A 71 -4.83 1.05 -2.53
N LYS A 72 -3.65 0.46 -2.61
CA LYS A 72 -2.39 1.17 -2.81
C LYS A 72 -1.58 0.45 -3.88
N VAL A 73 -0.82 1.21 -4.64
CA VAL A 73 0.21 0.69 -5.53
C VAL A 73 1.52 0.62 -4.77
N LEU A 74 2.20 -0.52 -4.91
CA LEU A 74 3.56 -0.73 -4.43
C LEU A 74 4.50 -0.78 -5.63
N ALA A 75 5.59 -0.05 -5.57
CA ALA A 75 6.65 -0.12 -6.57
C ALA A 75 8.02 -0.10 -5.89
N GLN A 76 8.99 -0.76 -6.52
CA GLN A 76 10.39 -0.71 -6.11
C GLN A 76 11.12 0.30 -6.98
N VAL A 77 11.89 1.17 -6.35
CA VAL A 77 12.65 2.24 -6.99
C VAL A 77 14.13 2.02 -6.70
N PRO A 78 15.00 2.01 -7.71
CA PRO A 78 16.44 1.85 -7.52
C PRO A 78 17.04 2.92 -6.59
N GLU A 79 18.04 2.55 -5.79
CA GLU A 79 18.65 3.41 -4.77
C GLU A 79 19.23 4.73 -5.31
N ASN A 80 19.64 4.78 -6.59
CA ASN A 80 20.16 5.98 -7.23
C ASN A 80 19.11 7.12 -7.40
N TYR A 81 17.82 6.81 -7.15
CA TYR A 81 16.73 7.80 -7.17
C TYR A 81 16.29 8.25 -5.76
N LEU A 82 17.00 7.82 -4.71
CA LEU A 82 16.62 8.09 -3.32
C LEU A 82 16.45 9.59 -3.02
N ASP A 83 17.34 10.43 -3.56
CA ASP A 83 17.27 11.88 -3.37
C ASP A 83 16.16 12.55 -4.21
N LYS A 84 15.73 11.91 -5.28
CA LYS A 84 14.78 12.46 -6.26
C LYS A 84 13.34 12.06 -5.95
N VAL A 85 13.11 10.83 -5.49
CA VAL A 85 11.78 10.30 -5.20
C VAL A 85 11.49 10.37 -3.70
N LYS A 86 10.56 11.27 -3.34
CA LYS A 86 10.18 11.55 -1.95
C LYS A 86 8.67 11.44 -1.77
N VAL A 87 8.23 11.40 -0.53
CA VAL A 87 6.80 11.56 -0.21
C VAL A 87 6.29 12.86 -0.83
N GLY A 88 5.19 12.78 -1.57
CA GLY A 88 4.61 13.89 -2.33
C GLY A 88 5.03 13.95 -3.80
N SER A 89 6.04 13.20 -4.26
CA SER A 89 6.42 13.12 -5.68
C SER A 89 5.23 12.71 -6.53
N PRO A 90 4.96 13.39 -7.68
CA PRO A 90 3.88 13.05 -8.58
C PRO A 90 4.09 11.66 -9.20
N VAL A 91 3.02 10.88 -9.27
CA VAL A 91 3.04 9.52 -9.82
C VAL A 91 1.85 9.32 -10.76
N VAL A 92 2.12 8.80 -11.93
CA VAL A 92 1.11 8.33 -12.86
C VAL A 92 1.10 6.81 -12.85
N VAL A 93 -0.02 6.25 -12.41
CA VAL A 93 -0.27 4.81 -12.36
C VAL A 93 -1.13 4.42 -13.54
N THR A 94 -0.61 3.62 -14.44
CA THR A 94 -1.32 3.09 -15.60
C THR A 94 -1.63 1.62 -15.37
N LEU A 95 -2.89 1.25 -15.54
CA LEU A 95 -3.38 -0.12 -15.45
C LEU A 95 -3.70 -0.60 -16.87
N PRO A 96 -2.79 -1.37 -17.50
CA PRO A 96 -2.94 -1.76 -18.91
C PRO A 96 -4.20 -2.57 -19.17
N ASP A 97 -4.54 -3.47 -18.25
CA ASP A 97 -5.65 -4.43 -18.41
C ASP A 97 -7.03 -3.75 -18.52
N ILE A 98 -7.17 -2.57 -17.93
CA ILE A 98 -8.44 -1.80 -17.96
C ILE A 98 -8.30 -0.45 -18.68
N GLY A 99 -7.13 -0.17 -19.26
CA GLY A 99 -6.87 1.05 -20.02
C GLY A 99 -6.96 2.35 -19.21
N LYS A 100 -6.80 2.29 -17.88
CA LYS A 100 -6.91 3.46 -16.99
C LYS A 100 -5.55 4.00 -16.59
N SER A 101 -5.47 5.34 -16.55
CA SER A 101 -4.33 6.06 -15.97
C SER A 101 -4.81 6.97 -14.84
N ILE A 102 -4.19 6.88 -13.69
CA ILE A 102 -4.56 7.61 -12.48
C ILE A 102 -3.34 8.39 -12.01
N THR A 103 -3.51 9.71 -11.85
CA THR A 103 -2.47 10.55 -11.29
C THR A 103 -2.65 10.64 -9.77
N THR A 104 -1.59 10.37 -9.04
CA THR A 104 -1.58 10.40 -7.58
C THR A 104 -0.20 10.88 -7.10
N LYS A 105 0.10 10.72 -5.82
CA LYS A 105 1.39 11.09 -5.23
C LYS A 105 1.94 9.95 -4.38
N VAL A 106 3.26 9.89 -4.26
CA VAL A 106 3.92 9.00 -3.31
C VAL A 106 3.43 9.33 -1.91
N SER A 107 2.82 8.36 -1.25
CA SER A 107 2.32 8.48 0.13
C SER A 107 3.32 7.98 1.16
N VAL A 108 4.12 6.98 0.80
CA VAL A 108 5.18 6.42 1.62
C VAL A 108 6.42 6.17 0.75
N ALA A 109 7.58 6.55 1.26
CA ALA A 109 8.88 6.17 0.72
C ALA A 109 9.63 5.39 1.79
N GLY A 110 9.98 4.15 1.50
CA GLY A 110 10.71 3.26 2.41
C GLY A 110 12.10 3.81 2.71
N LYS A 111 12.53 3.68 3.96
CA LYS A 111 13.86 4.09 4.40
C LYS A 111 14.90 2.96 4.31
N LEU A 112 14.42 1.72 4.19
CA LEU A 112 15.29 0.57 4.07
C LEU A 112 15.52 0.25 2.60
N ILE A 113 16.79 0.04 2.25
CA ILE A 113 17.20 -0.44 0.93
C ILE A 113 17.35 -1.95 1.02
N ASP A 114 16.68 -2.66 0.12
CA ASP A 114 16.84 -4.09 -0.03
C ASP A 114 18.23 -4.38 -0.63
N PRO A 115 19.11 -5.14 0.05
CA PRO A 115 20.46 -5.38 -0.40
C PRO A 115 20.55 -6.24 -1.68
N ASN A 116 19.54 -7.06 -1.95
CA ASN A 116 19.51 -7.95 -3.11
C ASN A 116 19.09 -7.20 -4.37
N SER A 117 18.03 -6.40 -4.27
CA SER A 117 17.50 -5.64 -5.42
C SER A 117 18.08 -4.24 -5.56
N ARG A 118 18.84 -3.76 -4.55
CA ARG A 118 19.35 -2.39 -4.48
C ARG A 118 18.28 -1.35 -4.74
N SER A 119 17.11 -1.56 -4.11
CA SER A 119 15.94 -0.71 -4.28
C SER A 119 15.24 -0.43 -2.95
N PHE A 120 14.47 0.63 -2.91
CA PHE A 120 13.54 0.94 -1.83
C PHE A 120 12.11 0.91 -2.34
N TYR A 121 11.17 0.57 -1.48
CA TYR A 121 9.78 0.56 -1.86
C TYR A 121 9.12 1.94 -1.72
N ILE A 122 8.16 2.20 -2.57
CA ILE A 122 7.24 3.32 -2.44
C ILE A 122 5.80 2.83 -2.45
N GLU A 123 4.94 3.58 -1.78
CA GLU A 123 3.50 3.39 -1.85
C GLU A 123 2.83 4.63 -2.41
N ALA A 124 1.84 4.45 -3.27
CA ALA A 124 0.94 5.49 -3.72
C ALA A 124 -0.50 5.05 -3.47
N ARG A 125 -1.30 5.89 -2.82
CA ARG A 125 -2.71 5.60 -2.57
C ARG A 125 -3.50 5.72 -3.86
N MET A 126 -4.38 4.75 -4.08
CA MET A 126 -5.30 4.75 -5.20
C MET A 126 -6.65 5.32 -4.77
N PRO A 127 -7.36 6.06 -5.63
CA PRO A 127 -8.73 6.46 -5.35
C PRO A 127 -9.63 5.22 -5.28
N ALA A 128 -10.73 5.35 -4.54
CA ALA A 128 -11.74 4.29 -4.49
C ALA A 128 -12.40 4.15 -5.88
N ASP A 129 -12.18 3.02 -6.51
CA ASP A 129 -12.75 2.70 -7.83
C ASP A 129 -13.09 1.20 -7.88
N LYS A 130 -14.33 0.89 -8.18
CA LYS A 130 -14.85 -0.50 -8.22
C LYS A 130 -14.20 -1.36 -9.32
N SER A 131 -13.55 -0.75 -10.32
CA SER A 131 -12.84 -1.47 -11.37
C SER A 131 -11.45 -1.93 -10.94
N LEU A 132 -10.92 -1.40 -9.84
CA LEU A 132 -9.61 -1.77 -9.30
C LEU A 132 -9.74 -3.03 -8.45
N ARG A 133 -8.79 -3.92 -8.62
CA ARG A 133 -8.71 -5.16 -7.85
C ARG A 133 -7.32 -5.30 -7.21
N PRO A 134 -7.22 -5.91 -6.03
CA PRO A 134 -5.92 -6.28 -5.48
C PRO A 134 -5.13 -7.18 -6.44
N ASN A 135 -3.82 -7.09 -6.37
CA ASN A 135 -2.87 -7.87 -7.19
C ASN A 135 -2.94 -7.62 -8.71
N GLN A 136 -3.57 -6.52 -9.17
CA GLN A 136 -3.45 -6.08 -10.55
C GLN A 136 -2.05 -5.56 -10.84
N ILE A 137 -1.56 -5.82 -12.04
CA ILE A 137 -0.30 -5.26 -12.54
C ILE A 137 -0.53 -3.79 -12.90
N ALA A 138 0.34 -2.93 -12.39
CA ALA A 138 0.33 -1.51 -12.69
C ALA A 138 1.70 -1.04 -13.18
N LYS A 139 1.70 -0.18 -14.20
CA LYS A 139 2.89 0.55 -14.65
C LYS A 139 2.94 1.89 -13.91
N VAL A 140 4.02 2.11 -13.17
CA VAL A 140 4.22 3.32 -12.37
C VAL A 140 5.23 4.21 -13.05
N ARG A 141 4.86 5.47 -13.31
CA ARG A 141 5.76 6.52 -13.78
C ARG A 141 5.86 7.57 -12.69
N ILE A 142 7.06 7.82 -12.22
CA ILE A 142 7.35 8.81 -11.19
C ILE A 142 8.04 9.99 -11.86
N GLU A 143 7.62 11.21 -11.55
CA GLU A 143 8.32 12.42 -11.98
C GLU A 143 9.44 12.71 -10.98
N ASP A 144 10.68 12.56 -11.44
CA ASP A 144 11.89 12.81 -10.64
C ASP A 144 12.48 14.20 -10.91
N TYR A 145 12.14 14.80 -12.05
CA TYR A 145 12.61 16.12 -12.46
C TYR A 145 11.60 16.82 -13.36
N THR A 146 11.29 18.06 -13.06
CA THR A 146 10.38 18.90 -13.84
C THR A 146 10.96 20.31 -13.95
N VAL A 147 11.04 20.82 -15.16
CA VAL A 147 11.40 22.21 -15.43
C VAL A 147 10.21 22.89 -16.11
N LYS A 148 9.70 23.95 -15.50
CA LYS A 148 8.67 24.80 -16.10
C LYS A 148 9.31 25.66 -17.18
N ASP A 149 8.59 25.85 -18.28
CA ASP A 149 8.97 26.73 -19.38
C ASP A 149 10.34 26.39 -20.01
N ALA A 150 10.69 25.09 -20.01
CA ALA A 150 11.94 24.62 -20.62
C ALA A 150 11.87 24.67 -22.13
N LEU A 151 12.89 25.25 -22.76
CA LEU A 151 13.11 25.15 -24.20
C LEU A 151 13.55 23.70 -24.50
N THR A 152 12.72 22.96 -25.21
CA THR A 152 13.01 21.56 -25.57
C THR A 152 13.32 21.41 -27.03
N ILE A 153 14.28 20.56 -27.33
CA ILE A 153 14.67 20.19 -28.70
C ILE A 153 14.59 18.66 -28.86
N PRO A 154 14.24 18.13 -30.03
CA PRO A 154 14.34 16.72 -30.31
C PRO A 154 15.77 16.22 -30.15
N VAL A 155 15.97 15.02 -29.59
CA VAL A 155 17.30 14.45 -29.34
C VAL A 155 18.10 14.23 -30.64
N ASN A 156 17.41 13.97 -31.75
CA ASN A 156 18.01 13.72 -33.04
C ASN A 156 18.67 14.96 -33.69
N VAL A 157 18.39 16.19 -33.22
CA VAL A 157 19.07 17.41 -33.71
C VAL A 157 20.27 17.80 -32.85
N LEU A 158 20.51 17.08 -31.76
CA LEU A 158 21.64 17.31 -30.89
C LEU A 158 22.91 16.71 -31.53
N GLN A 159 23.89 17.55 -31.77
CA GLN A 159 25.20 17.17 -32.28
C GLN A 159 26.29 17.31 -31.22
N ASN A 160 27.40 16.63 -31.41
CA ASN A 160 28.54 16.68 -30.51
C ASN A 160 29.81 16.89 -31.27
N ASP A 161 30.67 17.79 -30.81
CA ASP A 161 32.05 17.99 -31.30
C ASP A 161 33.05 18.03 -30.14
N GLU A 162 34.29 18.35 -30.41
CA GLU A 162 35.36 18.43 -29.41
C GLU A 162 35.09 19.47 -28.30
N LYS A 163 34.23 20.47 -28.57
CA LYS A 163 33.88 21.55 -27.64
C LYS A 163 32.61 21.22 -26.82
N GLY A 164 31.89 20.16 -27.16
CA GLY A 164 30.68 19.72 -26.45
C GLY A 164 29.45 19.58 -27.34
N LYS A 165 28.28 19.53 -26.68
CA LYS A 165 26.99 19.35 -27.36
C LYS A 165 26.46 20.66 -27.90
N PHE A 166 25.98 20.66 -29.15
CA PHE A 166 25.41 21.82 -29.79
C PHE A 166 24.23 21.48 -30.71
N VAL A 167 23.51 22.48 -31.15
CA VAL A 167 22.47 22.38 -32.18
C VAL A 167 22.74 23.40 -33.28
N LEU A 168 22.38 23.08 -34.50
CA LEU A 168 22.41 24.03 -35.60
C LEU A 168 21.06 24.76 -35.67
N VAL A 169 21.11 26.07 -35.65
CA VAL A 169 19.93 26.93 -35.79
C VAL A 169 19.95 27.55 -37.18
N ALA A 170 18.83 27.46 -37.88
CA ALA A 170 18.69 28.18 -39.18
C ALA A 170 18.44 29.69 -38.91
N VAL A 171 19.37 30.48 -39.33
CA VAL A 171 19.29 31.94 -39.24
C VAL A 171 19.17 32.51 -40.65
N ASN A 172 18.23 33.46 -40.84
CA ASN A 172 18.06 34.17 -42.10
C ASN A 172 19.03 35.37 -42.11
N GLU A 173 20.08 35.31 -42.90
CA GLU A 173 21.02 36.41 -43.12
C GLU A 173 20.86 36.88 -44.57
N ASN A 174 20.37 38.10 -44.76
CA ASN A 174 20.16 38.74 -46.04
C ASN A 174 19.34 37.93 -47.08
N GLY A 175 18.28 37.26 -46.61
CA GLY A 175 17.38 36.45 -47.45
C GLY A 175 17.87 35.01 -47.71
N GLN A 176 18.99 34.61 -47.17
CA GLN A 176 19.52 33.24 -47.25
C GLN A 176 19.51 32.57 -45.88
N LEU A 177 19.02 31.33 -45.84
CA LEU A 177 19.07 30.51 -44.63
C LEU A 177 20.49 29.94 -44.43
N ARG A 178 21.15 30.33 -43.35
CA ARG A 178 22.44 29.77 -42.93
C ARG A 178 22.32 28.99 -41.63
N ALA A 179 23.05 27.88 -41.55
CA ALA A 179 23.16 27.14 -40.32
C ALA A 179 24.21 27.81 -39.40
N ARG A 180 23.77 28.17 -38.18
CA ARG A 180 24.65 28.70 -37.14
C ARG A 180 24.68 27.76 -35.94
N LYS A 181 25.89 27.57 -35.40
CA LYS A 181 26.11 26.78 -34.19
C LYS A 181 25.78 27.61 -32.93
#